data_b613de39a8d804114bec5463de375925
#
_entry.id   b613de39a8d804114bec5463de375925
#
_cell.length_a   1.000
_cell.length_b   1.000
_cell.length_c   1.000
_cell.angle_alpha   90.00
_cell.angle_beta   90.00
_cell.angle_gamma   90.00
#
_symmetry.space_group_name_H-M   'P 1'
#
loop_
_entity.id
_entity.type
_entity.pdbx_description
1 polymer ?
#
loop_
_entity_poly.entity_id
_entity_poly.type
_entity_poly.pdbx_seq_one_letter_code
_entity_poly.pdbx_strand_id
1 'polypeptide(L)'
;MEYKPKISLVVNGDTFSYKLFEALKHVSKTYSQRKASKNLGISHAVLNRRIKEAEEKLGFKLVFSTGAGSELTDNGNKLLQKYEKYENRLKKRGKLIICGGYASSRLLETLISEYGLDAAVYKTGDKDAIYLASLDMVDILTLDDPVHAFINDLDFTPIAYDHLTLVSSSNIHIKNINNLNGKNFVEITDSEQRFAWNTLDDKKINYKLIEKVTSPYDALKFVKDNPNSYTFISSSLSDGSNIIKNETRHIISVVICNKEDERINDFLNYILTFNGQKIIEKCGFESLI
;
A
#
# COMPACT_ATOMS: atom_id res chain seq x y z
N MET A 1 -22.94 14.22 3.10
CA MET A 1 -23.65 13.90 1.84
C MET A 1 -23.32 12.47 1.48
N GLU A 2 -24.31 11.60 1.33
CA GLU A 2 -24.08 10.23 0.87
C GLU A 2 -24.05 10.20 -0.67
N TYR A 3 -22.97 9.67 -1.27
CA TYR A 3 -22.83 9.54 -2.72
C TYR A 3 -22.29 8.17 -3.08
N LYS A 4 -22.66 7.68 -4.27
CA LYS A 4 -22.18 6.42 -4.82
C LYS A 4 -21.73 6.65 -6.26
N PRO A 5 -20.42 6.53 -6.54
CA PRO A 5 -19.93 6.71 -7.91
C PRO A 5 -20.48 5.63 -8.84
N LYS A 6 -20.72 6.00 -10.09
CA LYS A 6 -21.14 5.11 -11.17
C LYS A 6 -20.27 5.38 -12.38
N ILE A 7 -19.75 4.32 -13.02
CA ILE A 7 -18.92 4.46 -14.20
C ILE A 7 -19.69 4.20 -15.48
N SER A 8 -19.22 4.78 -16.57
CA SER A 8 -19.58 4.43 -17.95
C SER A 8 -18.34 3.83 -18.64
N LEU A 9 -18.52 2.92 -19.57
CA LEU A 9 -17.42 2.43 -20.40
C LEU A 9 -17.53 3.00 -21.81
N VAL A 10 -16.39 3.34 -22.40
CA VAL A 10 -16.26 3.62 -23.82
C VAL A 10 -15.73 2.37 -24.52
N VAL A 11 -16.47 1.86 -25.49
CA VAL A 11 -16.09 0.68 -26.27
C VAL A 11 -16.21 1.05 -27.75
N ASN A 12 -15.12 0.96 -28.51
CA ASN A 12 -15.06 1.33 -29.92
C ASN A 12 -15.56 2.77 -30.23
N GLY A 13 -15.36 3.71 -29.28
CA GLY A 13 -15.80 5.09 -29.41
C GLY A 13 -17.22 5.39 -28.88
N ASP A 14 -18.04 4.39 -28.66
CA ASP A 14 -19.39 4.54 -28.09
C ASP A 14 -19.40 4.46 -26.55
N THR A 15 -20.16 5.34 -25.92
CA THR A 15 -20.31 5.38 -24.46
C THR A 15 -21.50 4.53 -24.00
N PHE A 16 -21.23 3.60 -23.08
CA PHE A 16 -22.21 2.73 -22.42
C PHE A 16 -22.32 3.06 -20.96
N SER A 17 -23.50 3.53 -20.52
CA SER A 17 -23.74 3.95 -19.16
C SER A 17 -23.88 2.75 -18.20
N TYR A 18 -23.66 2.99 -16.89
CA TYR A 18 -23.87 2.00 -15.82
C TYR A 18 -25.24 1.29 -15.90
N LYS A 19 -26.26 1.96 -16.45
CA LYS A 19 -27.63 1.40 -16.57
C LYS A 19 -27.70 0.19 -17.48
N LEU A 20 -26.84 0.10 -18.50
CA LEU A 20 -26.70 -1.12 -19.33
C LEU A 20 -26.14 -2.27 -18.49
N PHE A 21 -25.06 -2.01 -17.77
CA PHE A 21 -24.37 -3.04 -16.98
C PHE A 21 -25.22 -3.54 -15.82
N GLU A 22 -25.99 -2.66 -15.16
CA GLU A 22 -27.01 -3.10 -14.21
C GLU A 22 -28.06 -4.03 -14.86
N ALA A 23 -28.52 -3.71 -16.08
CA ALA A 23 -29.42 -4.59 -16.80
C ALA A 23 -28.80 -5.97 -17.08
N LEU A 24 -27.59 -6.01 -17.61
CA LEU A 24 -26.87 -7.27 -17.87
C LEU A 24 -26.64 -8.08 -16.58
N LYS A 25 -26.22 -7.42 -15.51
CA LYS A 25 -26.01 -8.03 -14.19
C LYS A 25 -27.27 -8.67 -13.60
N HIS A 26 -28.40 -8.01 -13.75
CA HIS A 26 -29.68 -8.58 -13.31
C HIS A 26 -30.15 -9.71 -14.21
N VAL A 27 -29.94 -9.63 -15.55
CA VAL A 27 -30.25 -10.71 -16.48
C VAL A 27 -29.43 -11.95 -16.16
N SER A 28 -28.11 -11.79 -15.94
CA SER A 28 -27.21 -12.91 -15.60
C SER A 28 -27.59 -13.64 -14.30
N LYS A 29 -28.12 -12.90 -13.30
CA LYS A 29 -28.54 -13.47 -12.01
C LYS A 29 -29.92 -14.12 -12.03
N THR A 30 -30.83 -13.59 -12.84
CA THR A 30 -32.25 -14.03 -12.81
C THR A 30 -32.62 -14.94 -13.96
N TYR A 31 -31.75 -15.04 -14.96
CA TYR A 31 -32.01 -15.77 -16.22
C TYR A 31 -33.32 -15.35 -16.89
N SER A 32 -33.74 -14.08 -16.68
CA SER A 32 -35.01 -13.57 -17.17
C SER A 32 -35.01 -12.04 -17.28
N GLN A 33 -35.20 -11.51 -18.46
CA GLN A 33 -35.33 -10.05 -18.67
C GLN A 33 -36.53 -9.45 -17.93
N ARG A 34 -37.65 -10.22 -17.77
CA ARG A 34 -38.81 -9.77 -16.99
C ARG A 34 -38.51 -9.66 -15.51
N LYS A 35 -37.84 -10.68 -14.92
CA LYS A 35 -37.41 -10.61 -13.51
C LYS A 35 -36.38 -9.51 -13.30
N ALA A 36 -35.41 -9.38 -14.21
CA ALA A 36 -34.40 -8.34 -14.19
C ALA A 36 -35.01 -6.95 -14.20
N SER A 37 -35.98 -6.67 -15.08
CA SER A 37 -36.65 -5.37 -15.13
C SER A 37 -37.42 -5.06 -13.86
N LYS A 38 -38.12 -6.04 -13.28
CA LYS A 38 -38.82 -5.89 -11.99
C LYS A 38 -37.85 -5.54 -10.86
N ASN A 39 -36.71 -6.23 -10.78
CA ASN A 39 -35.68 -5.97 -9.75
C ASN A 39 -35.06 -4.58 -9.89
N LEU A 40 -35.00 -4.03 -11.11
CA LEU A 40 -34.48 -2.69 -11.41
C LEU A 40 -35.55 -1.58 -11.28
N GLY A 41 -36.80 -1.93 -11.01
CA GLY A 41 -37.90 -0.96 -10.92
C GLY A 41 -38.20 -0.28 -12.27
N ILE A 42 -37.96 -0.96 -13.41
CA ILE A 42 -38.21 -0.43 -14.77
C ILE A 42 -39.12 -1.37 -15.57
N SER A 43 -39.75 -0.84 -16.63
CA SER A 43 -40.55 -1.72 -17.51
C SER A 43 -39.66 -2.65 -18.35
N HIS A 44 -40.19 -3.82 -18.72
CA HIS A 44 -39.52 -4.76 -19.61
C HIS A 44 -39.12 -4.10 -20.95
N ALA A 45 -39.98 -3.22 -21.48
CA ALA A 45 -39.70 -2.49 -22.71
C ALA A 45 -38.45 -1.57 -22.58
N VAL A 46 -38.29 -0.91 -21.45
CA VAL A 46 -37.12 -0.05 -21.18
C VAL A 46 -35.83 -0.89 -21.06
N LEU A 47 -35.88 -2.03 -20.36
CA LEU A 47 -34.73 -2.91 -20.26
C LEU A 47 -34.33 -3.47 -21.63
N ASN A 48 -35.30 -3.95 -22.41
CA ASN A 48 -35.08 -4.50 -23.75
C ASN A 48 -34.48 -3.42 -24.69
N ARG A 49 -35.01 -2.18 -24.65
CA ARG A 49 -34.49 -1.08 -25.46
C ARG A 49 -33.03 -0.79 -25.12
N ARG A 50 -32.67 -0.70 -23.83
CA ARG A 50 -31.27 -0.48 -23.41
C ARG A 50 -30.30 -1.54 -23.95
N ILE A 51 -30.71 -2.79 -23.90
CA ILE A 51 -29.87 -3.90 -24.39
C ILE A 51 -29.76 -3.82 -25.93
N LYS A 52 -30.89 -3.64 -26.64
CA LYS A 52 -30.90 -3.57 -28.10
C LYS A 52 -30.08 -2.39 -28.64
N GLU A 53 -30.25 -1.18 -28.09
CA GLU A 53 -29.47 0.00 -28.48
C GLU A 53 -27.96 -0.23 -28.28
N ALA A 54 -27.59 -0.94 -27.23
CA ALA A 54 -26.19 -1.29 -26.98
C ALA A 54 -25.69 -2.34 -27.97
N GLU A 55 -26.48 -3.39 -28.28
CA GLU A 55 -26.16 -4.41 -29.27
C GLU A 55 -25.98 -3.83 -30.68
N GLU A 56 -26.84 -2.88 -31.06
CA GLU A 56 -26.75 -2.17 -32.35
C GLU A 56 -25.44 -1.39 -32.47
N LYS A 57 -25.03 -0.66 -31.43
CA LYS A 57 -23.76 0.08 -31.39
C LYS A 57 -22.54 -0.83 -31.36
N LEU A 58 -22.61 -1.95 -30.63
CA LEU A 58 -21.52 -2.90 -30.50
C LEU A 58 -21.35 -3.81 -31.72
N GLY A 59 -22.42 -3.98 -32.54
CA GLY A 59 -22.42 -4.90 -33.68
C GLY A 59 -22.54 -6.37 -33.30
N PHE A 60 -22.82 -6.72 -32.04
CA PHE A 60 -23.01 -8.09 -31.59
C PHE A 60 -24.05 -8.19 -30.46
N LYS A 61 -24.58 -9.42 -30.28
CA LYS A 61 -25.57 -9.69 -29.23
C LYS A 61 -24.91 -9.78 -27.86
N LEU A 62 -25.60 -9.19 -26.85
CA LEU A 62 -25.24 -9.26 -25.43
C LEU A 62 -26.09 -10.29 -24.69
N VAL A 63 -27.36 -10.46 -25.13
CA VAL A 63 -28.34 -11.37 -24.51
C VAL A 63 -28.98 -12.20 -25.60
N PHE A 64 -29.15 -13.50 -25.34
CA PHE A 64 -29.98 -14.37 -26.15
C PHE A 64 -31.15 -14.90 -25.33
N SER A 65 -32.29 -15.15 -26.01
CA SER A 65 -33.49 -15.69 -25.39
C SER A 65 -33.69 -17.13 -25.84
N THR A 66 -33.94 -17.99 -24.86
CA THR A 66 -34.29 -19.41 -25.06
C THR A 66 -35.73 -19.64 -24.63
N GLY A 67 -36.26 -20.80 -24.91
CA GLY A 67 -37.56 -21.23 -24.36
C GLY A 67 -37.60 -21.27 -22.81
N ALA A 68 -36.44 -21.41 -22.18
CA ALA A 68 -36.26 -21.48 -20.73
C ALA A 68 -36.00 -20.10 -20.09
N GLY A 69 -35.64 -19.05 -20.87
CA GLY A 69 -35.34 -17.73 -20.31
C GLY A 69 -34.43 -16.86 -21.18
N SER A 70 -33.63 -16.03 -20.54
CA SER A 70 -32.65 -15.14 -21.19
C SER A 70 -31.33 -15.23 -20.50
N GLU A 71 -30.28 -15.40 -21.28
CA GLU A 71 -28.89 -15.53 -20.80
C GLU A 71 -27.98 -14.54 -21.53
N LEU A 72 -26.84 -14.22 -20.92
CA LEU A 72 -25.81 -13.44 -21.58
C LEU A 72 -25.08 -14.28 -22.61
N THR A 73 -24.73 -13.68 -23.74
CA THR A 73 -23.77 -14.26 -24.68
C THR A 73 -22.36 -14.24 -24.08
N ASP A 74 -21.41 -14.95 -24.72
CA ASP A 74 -19.99 -14.89 -24.32
C ASP A 74 -19.46 -13.45 -24.35
N ASN A 75 -19.85 -12.65 -25.35
CA ASN A 75 -19.48 -11.24 -25.45
C ASN A 75 -20.16 -10.41 -24.36
N GLY A 76 -21.41 -10.69 -24.04
CA GLY A 76 -22.13 -10.06 -22.92
C GLY A 76 -21.47 -10.34 -21.58
N ASN A 77 -21.06 -11.57 -21.33
CA ASN A 77 -20.33 -11.98 -20.13
C ASN A 77 -18.95 -11.28 -20.05
N LYS A 78 -18.16 -11.29 -21.12
CA LYS A 78 -16.85 -10.62 -21.16
C LYS A 78 -16.97 -9.12 -20.90
N LEU A 79 -17.96 -8.46 -21.48
CA LEU A 79 -18.20 -7.04 -21.31
C LEU A 79 -18.64 -6.72 -19.87
N LEU A 80 -19.54 -7.53 -19.30
CA LEU A 80 -19.98 -7.37 -17.91
C LEU A 80 -18.83 -7.60 -16.92
N GLN A 81 -18.02 -8.65 -17.09
CA GLN A 81 -16.85 -8.92 -16.25
C GLN A 81 -15.86 -7.75 -16.25
N LYS A 82 -15.63 -7.14 -17.43
CA LYS A 82 -14.75 -5.99 -17.56
C LYS A 82 -15.31 -4.79 -16.79
N TYR A 83 -16.61 -4.52 -16.88
CA TYR A 83 -17.27 -3.48 -16.11
C TYR A 83 -17.17 -3.75 -14.61
N GLU A 84 -17.51 -4.95 -14.14
CA GLU A 84 -17.48 -5.32 -12.72
C GLU A 84 -16.07 -5.21 -12.12
N LYS A 85 -15.02 -5.48 -12.91
CA LYS A 85 -13.62 -5.28 -12.48
C LYS A 85 -13.36 -3.83 -12.10
N TYR A 86 -13.85 -2.87 -12.90
CA TYR A 86 -13.69 -1.43 -12.60
C TYR A 86 -14.67 -0.97 -11.52
N GLU A 87 -15.93 -1.44 -11.54
CA GLU A 87 -16.92 -1.14 -10.50
C GLU A 87 -16.43 -1.57 -9.11
N ASN A 88 -15.77 -2.73 -9.02
CA ASN A 88 -15.22 -3.24 -7.77
C ASN A 88 -14.09 -2.35 -7.20
N ARG A 89 -13.35 -1.64 -8.06
CA ARG A 89 -12.33 -0.68 -7.62
C ARG A 89 -12.91 0.58 -6.99
N LEU A 90 -14.19 0.91 -7.31
CA LEU A 90 -14.90 2.06 -6.75
C LEU A 90 -15.68 1.72 -5.47
N LYS A 91 -15.77 0.45 -5.09
CA LYS A 91 -16.47 0.08 -3.86
C LYS A 91 -15.66 0.56 -2.67
N LYS A 92 -16.34 1.14 -1.67
CA LYS A 92 -15.71 1.37 -0.36
C LYS A 92 -15.16 0.04 0.14
N ARG A 93 -13.88 0.04 0.47
CA ARG A 93 -13.21 -1.10 1.08
C ARG A 93 -13.70 -1.19 2.53
N GLY A 94 -14.13 -2.37 2.96
CA GLY A 94 -14.49 -2.59 4.38
C GLY A 94 -13.26 -2.53 5.29
N LYS A 95 -12.10 -2.91 4.74
CA LYS A 95 -10.81 -3.00 5.41
C LYS A 95 -9.91 -1.84 4.96
N LEU A 96 -9.28 -1.16 5.92
CA LEU A 96 -8.29 -0.12 5.62
C LEU A 96 -7.01 -0.74 5.01
N ILE A 97 -6.39 -0.02 4.11
CA ILE A 97 -5.11 -0.38 3.50
C ILE A 97 -4.02 0.53 4.06
N ILE A 98 -3.04 -0.08 4.69
CA ILE A 98 -1.83 0.58 5.19
C ILE A 98 -0.67 0.09 4.35
N CYS A 99 0.16 0.99 3.86
CA CYS A 99 1.31 0.64 3.04
C CYS A 99 2.50 1.54 3.37
N GLY A 100 3.71 0.98 3.37
CA GLY A 100 4.91 1.77 3.58
C GLY A 100 6.15 0.99 3.94
N GLY A 101 7.10 1.68 4.52
CA GLY A 101 8.40 1.18 4.88
C GLY A 101 8.38 -0.09 5.73
N TYR A 102 9.49 -0.77 5.78
CA TYR A 102 9.56 -2.08 6.44
C TYR A 102 9.49 -1.98 7.96
N ALA A 103 10.17 -1.00 8.54
CA ALA A 103 10.20 -0.78 9.99
C ALA A 103 8.87 -0.20 10.48
N SER A 104 8.41 0.87 9.86
CA SER A 104 7.16 1.56 10.20
C SER A 104 5.93 0.66 10.00
N SER A 105 5.87 -0.11 8.91
CA SER A 105 4.78 -1.06 8.69
C SER A 105 4.76 -2.18 9.75
N ARG A 106 5.93 -2.68 10.18
CA ARG A 106 6.02 -3.67 11.27
C ARG A 106 5.49 -3.09 12.59
N LEU A 107 5.83 -1.84 12.88
CA LEU A 107 5.30 -1.15 14.05
C LEU A 107 3.78 -1.04 14.00
N LEU A 108 3.23 -0.60 12.85
CA LEU A 108 1.79 -0.45 12.69
C LEU A 108 1.04 -1.78 12.77
N GLU A 109 1.60 -2.91 12.31
CA GLU A 109 0.99 -4.23 12.50
C GLU A 109 0.71 -4.52 13.98
N THR A 110 1.68 -4.22 14.85
CA THR A 110 1.51 -4.42 16.30
C THR A 110 0.47 -3.46 16.87
N LEU A 111 0.56 -2.16 16.53
CA LEU A 111 -0.38 -1.15 17.02
C LEU A 111 -1.82 -1.42 16.57
N ILE A 112 -2.02 -1.88 15.33
CA ILE A 112 -3.31 -2.29 14.78
C ILE A 112 -3.90 -3.47 15.55
N SER A 113 -3.07 -4.47 15.83
CA SER A 113 -3.49 -5.66 16.58
C SER A 113 -3.93 -5.31 18.00
N GLU A 114 -3.18 -4.44 18.67
CA GLU A 114 -3.47 -3.99 20.04
C GLU A 114 -4.71 -3.08 20.12
N TYR A 115 -4.92 -2.23 19.11
CA TYR A 115 -6.08 -1.34 19.03
C TYR A 115 -7.34 -2.04 18.53
N GLY A 116 -7.20 -3.11 17.74
CA GLY A 116 -8.32 -3.83 17.13
C GLY A 116 -8.83 -3.18 15.83
N LEU A 117 -7.96 -2.50 15.07
CA LEU A 117 -8.34 -1.90 13.78
C LEU A 117 -8.40 -2.95 12.68
N ASP A 118 -9.50 -3.01 11.92
CA ASP A 118 -9.58 -3.89 10.74
C ASP A 118 -8.84 -3.26 9.55
N ALA A 119 -7.57 -3.60 9.42
CA ALA A 119 -6.69 -3.12 8.37
C ALA A 119 -5.84 -4.24 7.77
N ALA A 120 -5.35 -4.02 6.54
CA ALA A 120 -4.34 -4.84 5.90
C ALA A 120 -3.07 -4.02 5.72
N VAL A 121 -1.91 -4.57 6.10
CA VAL A 121 -0.62 -3.89 6.03
C VAL A 121 0.22 -4.50 4.91
N TYR A 122 0.75 -3.63 4.04
CA TYR A 122 1.66 -4.00 2.96
C TYR A 122 3.01 -3.30 3.16
N LYS A 123 4.09 -4.07 3.09
CA LYS A 123 5.47 -3.59 3.27
C LYS A 123 6.14 -3.44 1.93
N THR A 124 6.73 -2.26 1.70
CA THR A 124 7.51 -1.97 0.49
C THR A 124 8.47 -0.80 0.77
N GLY A 125 9.28 -0.39 -0.21
CA GLY A 125 10.04 0.86 -0.08
C GLY A 125 9.13 2.09 -0.07
N ASP A 126 9.57 3.16 0.60
CA ASP A 126 8.79 4.39 0.77
C ASP A 126 8.32 5.00 -0.56
N LYS A 127 9.15 4.97 -1.61
CA LYS A 127 8.78 5.46 -2.96
C LYS A 127 7.62 4.70 -3.58
N ASP A 128 7.64 3.37 -3.48
CA ASP A 128 6.57 2.53 -4.04
C ASP A 128 5.28 2.73 -3.25
N ALA A 129 5.37 2.89 -1.93
CA ALA A 129 4.23 3.18 -1.08
C ALA A 129 3.59 4.54 -1.43
N ILE A 130 4.38 5.58 -1.64
CA ILE A 130 3.92 6.90 -2.10
C ILE A 130 3.26 6.82 -3.47
N TYR A 131 3.84 6.05 -4.39
CA TYR A 131 3.23 5.81 -5.70
C TYR A 131 1.84 5.18 -5.56
N LEU A 132 1.69 4.15 -4.71
CA LEU A 132 0.38 3.53 -4.44
C LEU A 132 -0.60 4.50 -3.77
N ALA A 133 -0.12 5.35 -2.86
CA ALA A 133 -0.92 6.39 -2.23
C ALA A 133 -1.42 7.43 -3.25
N SER A 134 -0.58 7.84 -4.21
CA SER A 134 -0.95 8.76 -5.30
C SER A 134 -2.04 8.21 -6.24
N LEU A 135 -2.25 6.89 -6.23
CA LEU A 135 -3.32 6.20 -6.96
C LEU A 135 -4.57 5.94 -6.12
N ASP A 136 -4.72 6.57 -4.96
CA ASP A 136 -5.81 6.36 -3.99
C ASP A 136 -5.96 4.89 -3.55
N MET A 137 -4.85 4.12 -3.54
CA MET A 137 -4.86 2.71 -3.17
C MET A 137 -4.58 2.47 -1.68
N VAL A 138 -4.14 3.49 -0.96
CA VAL A 138 -3.68 3.45 0.43
C VAL A 138 -4.53 4.40 1.27
N ASP A 139 -4.92 3.96 2.46
CA ASP A 139 -5.66 4.80 3.41
C ASP A 139 -4.71 5.47 4.41
N ILE A 140 -3.66 4.75 4.85
CA ILE A 140 -2.57 5.26 5.69
C ILE A 140 -1.24 4.88 5.04
N LEU A 141 -0.44 5.89 4.71
CA LEU A 141 0.94 5.70 4.27
C LEU A 141 1.86 5.79 5.49
N THR A 142 2.83 4.89 5.60
CA THR A 142 3.84 4.92 6.67
C THR A 142 5.24 5.00 6.05
N LEU A 143 6.12 5.78 6.66
CA LEU A 143 7.43 6.10 6.10
C LEU A 143 8.54 5.83 7.12
N ASP A 144 9.56 5.10 6.67
CA ASP A 144 10.80 4.89 7.41
C ASP A 144 11.74 6.10 7.28
N ASP A 145 11.68 6.82 6.17
CA ASP A 145 12.44 8.05 5.96
C ASP A 145 11.51 9.26 5.71
N PRO A 146 11.47 10.28 6.61
CA PRO A 146 10.61 11.44 6.47
C PRO A 146 10.94 12.31 5.25
N VAL A 147 12.13 12.17 4.64
CA VAL A 147 12.52 12.94 3.45
C VAL A 147 11.52 12.74 2.31
N HIS A 148 10.95 11.56 2.20
CA HIS A 148 9.97 11.26 1.16
C HIS A 148 8.65 12.03 1.33
N ALA A 149 8.23 12.33 2.57
CA ALA A 149 7.10 13.22 2.81
C ALA A 149 7.42 14.66 2.39
N PHE A 150 8.59 15.18 2.75
CA PHE A 150 9.03 16.53 2.37
C PHE A 150 9.12 16.72 0.85
N ILE A 151 9.72 15.76 0.13
CA ILE A 151 9.87 15.85 -1.33
C ILE A 151 8.52 15.87 -2.04
N ASN A 152 7.50 15.19 -1.48
CA ASN A 152 6.17 15.07 -2.08
C ASN A 152 5.14 16.04 -1.48
N ASP A 153 5.57 16.99 -0.65
CA ASP A 153 4.71 17.99 0.01
C ASP A 153 3.52 17.34 0.76
N LEU A 154 3.81 16.27 1.51
CA LEU A 154 2.82 15.51 2.26
C LEU A 154 2.83 15.93 3.73
N ASP A 155 1.64 16.21 4.27
CA ASP A 155 1.43 16.40 5.70
C ASP A 155 1.63 15.05 6.41
N PHE A 156 2.58 14.96 7.33
CA PHE A 156 2.85 13.75 8.08
C PHE A 156 2.80 13.98 9.59
N THR A 157 2.52 12.92 10.32
CA THR A 157 2.55 12.90 11.79
C THR A 157 3.67 11.99 12.25
N PRO A 158 4.66 12.49 13.02
CA PRO A 158 5.63 11.65 13.72
C PRO A 158 4.92 10.70 14.69
N ILE A 159 5.34 9.44 14.73
CA ILE A 159 4.80 8.44 15.66
C ILE A 159 5.86 7.82 16.56
N ALA A 160 7.12 7.80 16.14
CA ALA A 160 8.24 7.23 16.86
C ALA A 160 9.57 7.80 16.35
N TYR A 161 10.68 7.44 17.02
CA TYR A 161 12.03 7.53 16.46
C TYR A 161 12.63 6.13 16.31
N ASP A 162 13.49 6.00 15.30
CA ASP A 162 14.36 4.84 15.09
C ASP A 162 15.79 5.31 14.80
N HIS A 163 16.72 4.39 14.69
CA HIS A 163 18.09 4.63 14.30
C HIS A 163 18.64 3.41 13.55
N LEU A 164 19.79 3.57 12.91
CA LEU A 164 20.42 2.49 12.18
C LEU A 164 21.45 1.75 13.03
N THR A 165 21.45 0.43 12.96
CA THR A 165 22.48 -0.45 13.50
C THR A 165 23.33 -1.04 12.38
N LEU A 166 24.62 -1.25 12.67
CA LEU A 166 25.53 -1.93 11.77
C LEU A 166 25.42 -3.45 11.94
N VAL A 167 25.13 -4.15 10.86
CA VAL A 167 25.02 -5.61 10.82
C VAL A 167 26.13 -6.20 9.95
N SER A 168 26.71 -7.33 10.39
CA SER A 168 27.69 -8.12 9.66
C SER A 168 27.48 -9.61 9.90
N SER A 169 28.03 -10.47 9.03
CA SER A 169 27.96 -11.94 9.17
C SER A 169 28.77 -12.48 10.35
N SER A 170 29.74 -11.73 10.82
CA SER A 170 30.57 -12.10 11.97
C SER A 170 30.10 -11.34 13.20
N ASN A 171 30.04 -12.03 14.36
CA ASN A 171 29.75 -11.40 15.66
C ASN A 171 30.84 -10.42 16.12
N ILE A 172 31.55 -9.80 15.18
CA ILE A 172 32.57 -8.79 15.47
C ILE A 172 31.84 -7.50 15.81
N HIS A 173 31.76 -7.19 17.09
CA HIS A 173 31.29 -5.90 17.55
C HIS A 173 32.28 -4.79 17.14
N ILE A 174 31.97 -4.10 16.05
CA ILE A 174 32.70 -2.89 15.68
C ILE A 174 32.28 -1.79 16.68
N LYS A 175 33.27 -1.28 17.44
CA LYS A 175 33.03 -0.27 18.48
C LYS A 175 33.40 1.14 18.03
N ASN A 176 34.15 1.28 16.92
CA ASN A 176 34.63 2.55 16.42
C ASN A 176 34.34 2.67 14.94
N ILE A 177 33.77 3.80 14.53
CA ILE A 177 33.41 4.09 13.14
C ILE A 177 34.64 4.03 12.21
N ASN A 178 35.83 4.40 12.67
CA ASN A 178 37.05 4.33 11.89
C ASN A 178 37.39 2.89 11.42
N ASN A 179 36.90 1.88 12.11
CA ASN A 179 37.07 0.48 11.73
C ASN A 179 36.24 0.08 10.49
N LEU A 180 35.38 0.99 10.01
CA LEU A 180 34.59 0.84 8.78
C LEU A 180 35.39 1.28 7.54
N ASN A 181 36.55 1.90 7.71
CA ASN A 181 37.37 2.37 6.58
C ASN A 181 37.78 1.18 5.69
N GLY A 182 37.51 1.31 4.39
CA GLY A 182 37.77 0.29 3.38
C GLY A 182 36.83 -0.93 3.41
N LYS A 183 35.74 -0.89 4.18
CA LYS A 183 34.76 -2.00 4.26
C LYS A 183 33.81 -2.02 3.09
N ASN A 184 33.23 -3.21 2.85
CA ASN A 184 32.25 -3.46 1.80
C ASN A 184 30.83 -3.42 2.36
N PHE A 185 29.95 -2.66 1.74
CA PHE A 185 28.57 -2.49 2.19
C PHE A 185 27.55 -2.92 1.14
N VAL A 186 26.39 -3.36 1.64
CA VAL A 186 25.18 -3.58 0.87
C VAL A 186 24.26 -2.39 1.09
N GLU A 187 23.80 -1.79 0.00
CA GLU A 187 22.88 -0.68 -0.01
C GLU A 187 21.43 -1.19 -0.18
N ILE A 188 20.52 -0.68 0.64
CA ILE A 188 19.08 -0.76 0.41
C ILE A 188 18.68 0.51 -0.31
N THR A 189 18.19 0.37 -1.53
CA THR A 189 17.85 1.53 -2.37
C THR A 189 16.68 2.31 -1.77
N ASP A 190 16.75 3.65 -1.87
CA ASP A 190 15.69 4.56 -1.46
C ASP A 190 15.23 4.36 0.00
N SER A 191 16.19 4.16 0.92
CA SER A 191 15.95 3.89 2.33
C SER A 191 16.63 4.92 3.24
N GLU A 192 16.31 4.84 4.53
CA GLU A 192 16.91 5.60 5.61
C GLU A 192 18.44 5.39 5.74
N GLN A 193 19.02 4.41 5.04
CA GLN A 193 20.49 4.21 4.99
C GLN A 193 21.25 5.47 4.52
N ARG A 194 20.59 6.39 3.82
CA ARG A 194 21.21 7.66 3.44
C ARG A 194 21.82 8.42 4.65
N PHE A 195 21.23 8.28 5.85
CA PHE A 195 21.77 8.87 7.07
C PHE A 195 23.14 8.27 7.44
N ALA A 196 23.30 6.96 7.24
CA ALA A 196 24.57 6.29 7.47
C ALA A 196 25.60 6.72 6.43
N TRP A 197 25.25 6.78 5.15
CA TRP A 197 26.16 7.22 4.10
C TRP A 197 26.62 8.64 4.32
N ASN A 198 25.73 9.57 4.61
CA ASN A 198 26.07 10.95 4.96
C ASN A 198 27.04 11.00 6.16
N THR A 199 26.76 10.19 7.21
CA THR A 199 27.63 10.13 8.38
C THR A 199 29.04 9.62 8.04
N LEU A 200 29.16 8.58 7.22
CA LEU A 200 30.47 8.06 6.78
C LEU A 200 31.23 9.09 5.95
N ASP A 201 30.55 9.76 5.03
CA ASP A 201 31.12 10.79 4.17
C ASP A 201 31.61 12.00 4.99
N ASP A 202 30.81 12.51 5.93
CA ASP A 202 31.17 13.62 6.83
C ASP A 202 32.39 13.28 7.70
N LYS A 203 32.50 12.03 8.13
CA LYS A 203 33.64 11.53 8.92
C LYS A 203 34.80 11.06 8.04
N LYS A 204 34.72 11.23 6.71
CA LYS A 204 35.75 10.85 5.73
C LYS A 204 36.15 9.37 5.79
N ILE A 205 35.19 8.50 6.06
CA ILE A 205 35.36 7.04 6.05
C ILE A 205 35.17 6.55 4.61
N ASN A 206 36.22 5.95 4.05
CA ASN A 206 36.11 5.34 2.72
C ASN A 206 35.37 3.98 2.83
N TYR A 207 34.40 3.75 1.99
CA TYR A 207 33.64 2.49 1.92
C TYR A 207 33.34 2.12 0.46
N LYS A 208 32.92 0.89 0.24
CA LYS A 208 32.52 0.39 -1.08
C LYS A 208 31.12 -0.18 -1.02
N LEU A 209 30.23 0.27 -1.89
CA LEU A 209 28.94 -0.36 -2.13
C LEU A 209 29.18 -1.49 -3.13
N ILE A 210 29.01 -2.74 -2.67
CA ILE A 210 29.29 -3.95 -3.46
C ILE A 210 28.02 -4.61 -4.01
N GLU A 211 26.87 -4.29 -3.43
CA GLU A 211 25.56 -4.82 -3.84
C GLU A 211 24.48 -3.79 -3.53
N LYS A 212 23.39 -3.82 -4.31
CA LYS A 212 22.19 -3.01 -4.11
C LYS A 212 20.96 -3.93 -4.09
N VAL A 213 20.16 -3.78 -3.06
CA VAL A 213 18.92 -4.53 -2.85
C VAL A 213 17.76 -3.59 -2.58
N THR A 214 16.54 -4.10 -2.60
CA THR A 214 15.32 -3.30 -2.40
C THR A 214 14.66 -3.55 -1.04
N SER A 215 15.14 -4.54 -0.28
CA SER A 215 14.57 -4.83 1.05
C SER A 215 15.64 -5.06 2.11
N PRO A 216 15.36 -4.74 3.39
CA PRO A 216 16.27 -5.03 4.50
C PRO A 216 16.51 -6.54 4.67
N TYR A 217 15.54 -7.38 4.34
CA TYR A 217 15.69 -8.83 4.43
C TYR A 217 16.69 -9.39 3.42
N ASP A 218 16.71 -8.84 2.20
CA ASP A 218 17.70 -9.22 1.18
C ASP A 218 19.10 -8.74 1.57
N ALA A 219 19.21 -7.53 2.16
CA ALA A 219 20.47 -7.03 2.70
C ALA A 219 21.02 -7.94 3.83
N LEU A 220 20.17 -8.32 4.77
CA LEU A 220 20.54 -9.25 5.86
C LEU A 220 20.96 -10.61 5.32
N LYS A 221 20.24 -11.14 4.35
CA LYS A 221 20.58 -12.42 3.69
C LYS A 221 21.92 -12.32 2.99
N PHE A 222 22.13 -11.26 2.20
CA PHE A 222 23.40 -11.07 1.50
C PHE A 222 24.58 -11.00 2.46
N VAL A 223 24.47 -10.20 3.54
CA VAL A 223 25.52 -10.05 4.54
C VAL A 223 25.80 -11.40 5.24
N LYS A 224 24.78 -12.19 5.53
CA LYS A 224 24.93 -13.52 6.13
C LYS A 224 25.70 -14.48 5.22
N ASP A 225 25.42 -14.43 3.92
CA ASP A 225 25.99 -15.34 2.93
C ASP A 225 27.38 -14.88 2.43
N ASN A 226 27.76 -13.61 2.67
CA ASN A 226 28.99 -13.00 2.19
C ASN A 226 29.84 -12.46 3.36
N PRO A 227 30.81 -13.24 3.89
CA PRO A 227 31.70 -12.78 4.95
C PRO A 227 32.44 -11.50 4.58
N ASN A 228 32.67 -10.62 5.58
CA ASN A 228 33.29 -9.29 5.42
C ASN A 228 32.44 -8.26 4.66
N SER A 229 31.16 -8.51 4.46
CA SER A 229 30.19 -7.49 4.05
C SER A 229 29.42 -6.96 5.25
N TYR A 230 28.93 -5.73 5.12
CA TYR A 230 28.21 -4.98 6.14
C TYR A 230 26.99 -4.33 5.54
N THR A 231 26.00 -4.06 6.39
CA THR A 231 24.86 -3.19 6.02
C THR A 231 24.37 -2.43 7.25
N PHE A 232 23.69 -1.32 7.03
CA PHE A 232 22.98 -0.61 8.07
C PHE A 232 21.50 -0.96 7.98
N ILE A 233 20.91 -1.31 9.09
CA ILE A 233 19.48 -1.71 9.19
C ILE A 233 18.84 -0.93 10.32
N SER A 234 17.58 -0.57 10.16
CA SER A 234 16.74 -0.05 11.25
C SER A 234 16.86 -0.91 12.51
N SER A 235 17.12 -0.28 13.65
CA SER A 235 17.36 -0.99 14.93
C SER A 235 16.17 -1.81 15.38
N SER A 236 14.98 -1.43 14.94
CA SER A 236 13.75 -2.18 15.21
C SER A 236 13.64 -3.48 14.41
N LEU A 237 14.40 -3.63 13.30
CA LEU A 237 14.36 -4.81 12.43
C LEU A 237 15.46 -5.83 12.72
N SER A 238 16.60 -5.40 13.25
CA SER A 238 17.75 -6.29 13.49
C SER A 238 18.63 -5.77 14.60
N ASP A 239 19.13 -6.67 15.42
CA ASP A 239 20.21 -6.36 16.35
C ASP A 239 21.51 -6.09 15.59
N GLY A 240 22.31 -5.15 16.11
CA GLY A 240 23.59 -4.78 15.51
C GLY A 240 24.43 -3.86 16.41
N SER A 241 25.51 -3.32 15.85
CA SER A 241 26.36 -2.36 16.57
C SER A 241 25.84 -0.93 16.40
N ASN A 242 25.57 -0.25 17.50
CA ASN A 242 25.00 1.11 17.56
C ASN A 242 26.06 2.23 17.44
N ILE A 243 27.02 2.07 16.52
CA ILE A 243 28.18 2.97 16.38
C ILE A 243 27.86 4.34 15.81
N ILE A 244 26.71 4.49 15.17
CA ILE A 244 26.21 5.73 14.57
C ILE A 244 24.76 6.02 14.98
N LYS A 245 24.38 5.57 16.18
CA LYS A 245 23.00 5.71 16.67
C LYS A 245 22.51 7.16 16.63
N ASN A 246 23.30 8.08 17.16
CA ASN A 246 22.89 9.48 17.30
C ASN A 246 22.82 10.20 15.95
N GLU A 247 23.73 9.86 15.05
CA GLU A 247 23.84 10.47 13.73
C GLU A 247 22.72 9.99 12.77
N THR A 248 22.19 8.79 13.03
CA THR A 248 21.17 8.16 12.20
C THR A 248 19.80 8.12 12.85
N ARG A 249 19.62 8.80 13.99
CA ARG A 249 18.31 8.92 14.64
C ARG A 249 17.37 9.71 13.74
N HIS A 250 16.24 9.08 13.38
CA HIS A 250 15.26 9.64 12.46
C HIS A 250 13.84 9.38 12.91
N ILE A 251 12.90 10.08 12.31
CA ILE A 251 11.47 10.01 12.63
C ILE A 251 10.83 8.90 11.80
N ILE A 252 10.05 8.06 12.46
CA ILE A 252 9.04 7.20 11.83
C ILE A 252 7.74 8.00 11.77
N SER A 253 7.11 8.04 10.60
CA SER A 253 5.95 8.89 10.37
C SER A 253 4.82 8.21 9.63
N VAL A 254 3.63 8.79 9.75
CA VAL A 254 2.43 8.38 9.00
C VAL A 254 1.82 9.58 8.28
N VAL A 255 1.24 9.30 7.11
CA VAL A 255 0.45 10.24 6.31
C VAL A 255 -0.97 9.70 6.18
N ILE A 256 -1.97 10.51 6.50
CA ILE A 256 -3.37 10.15 6.30
C ILE A 256 -3.74 10.46 4.86
N CYS A 257 -3.94 9.38 4.05
CA CYS A 257 -4.37 9.50 2.66
C CYS A 257 -5.90 9.58 2.55
N ASN A 258 -6.62 8.82 3.37
CA ASN A 258 -8.09 8.82 3.41
C ASN A 258 -8.59 9.66 4.60
N LYS A 259 -8.75 10.96 4.39
CA LYS A 259 -9.19 11.92 5.44
C LYS A 259 -10.68 11.79 5.81
N GLU A 260 -11.46 11.00 5.04
CA GLU A 260 -12.91 10.86 5.28
C GLU A 260 -13.26 9.74 6.28
N ASP A 261 -12.32 8.85 6.61
CA ASP A 261 -12.56 7.72 7.50
C ASP A 261 -12.16 8.07 8.95
N GLU A 262 -13.14 8.30 9.81
CA GLU A 262 -12.94 8.69 11.21
C GLU A 262 -12.11 7.66 12.01
N ARG A 263 -12.18 6.36 11.65
CA ARG A 263 -11.39 5.31 12.31
C ARG A 263 -9.88 5.57 12.26
N ILE A 264 -9.41 6.25 11.22
CA ILE A 264 -8.00 6.57 11.03
C ILE A 264 -7.57 7.64 12.06
N ASN A 265 -8.38 8.66 12.26
CA ASN A 265 -8.09 9.72 13.24
C ASN A 265 -8.09 9.15 14.67
N ASP A 266 -9.05 8.28 15.00
CA ASP A 266 -9.13 7.63 16.31
C ASP A 266 -7.91 6.73 16.56
N PHE A 267 -7.50 5.98 15.55
CA PHE A 267 -6.30 5.14 15.62
C PHE A 267 -5.03 5.98 15.77
N LEU A 268 -4.89 7.07 15.02
CA LEU A 268 -3.73 7.96 15.15
C LEU A 268 -3.68 8.60 16.56
N ASN A 269 -4.81 9.05 17.08
CA ASN A 269 -4.91 9.55 18.44
C ASN A 269 -4.47 8.48 19.46
N TYR A 270 -4.89 7.22 19.28
CA TYR A 270 -4.45 6.11 20.13
C TYR A 270 -2.93 5.93 20.09
N ILE A 271 -2.29 5.96 18.91
CA ILE A 271 -0.83 5.84 18.78
C ILE A 271 -0.11 6.89 19.64
N LEU A 272 -0.64 8.10 19.69
CA LEU A 272 -0.04 9.22 20.41
C LEU A 272 -0.33 9.21 21.92
N THR A 273 -1.17 8.29 22.42
CA THR A 273 -1.39 8.11 23.86
C THR A 273 -0.19 7.47 24.54
N PHE A 274 -0.13 7.60 25.87
CA PHE A 274 0.86 6.92 26.70
C PHE A 274 0.90 5.40 26.47
N ASN A 275 -0.27 4.77 26.29
CA ASN A 275 -0.36 3.33 26.01
C ASN A 275 0.20 2.98 24.62
N GLY A 276 -0.14 3.75 23.59
CA GLY A 276 0.42 3.58 22.25
C GLY A 276 1.94 3.72 22.25
N GLN A 277 2.46 4.75 22.93
CA GLN A 277 3.90 5.00 23.02
C GLN A 277 4.65 3.90 23.79
N LYS A 278 4.06 3.30 24.83
CA LYS A 278 4.62 2.11 25.49
C LYS A 278 4.73 0.89 24.57
N ILE A 279 3.78 0.71 23.65
CA ILE A 279 3.83 -0.38 22.67
C ILE A 279 4.97 -0.11 21.68
N ILE A 280 5.15 1.13 21.26
CA ILE A 280 6.25 1.58 20.40
C ILE A 280 7.61 1.20 21.01
N GLU A 281 7.83 1.48 22.30
CA GLU A 281 9.06 1.10 23.01
C GLU A 281 9.26 -0.42 23.06
N LYS A 282 8.20 -1.20 23.30
CA LYS A 282 8.27 -2.68 23.27
C LYS A 282 8.61 -3.23 21.89
N CYS A 283 8.30 -2.50 20.83
CA CYS A 283 8.65 -2.87 19.46
C CYS A 283 10.09 -2.51 19.08
N GLY A 284 10.87 -1.91 19.98
CA GLY A 284 12.28 -1.56 19.76
C GLY A 284 12.50 -0.16 19.19
N PHE A 285 11.45 0.67 19.14
CA PHE A 285 11.54 2.08 18.74
C PHE A 285 11.70 3.00 19.96
N GLU A 286 12.10 4.24 19.74
CA GLU A 286 12.10 5.27 20.78
C GLU A 286 10.75 6.02 20.72
N SER A 287 10.12 6.21 21.90
CA SER A 287 8.87 6.97 22.01
C SER A 287 9.07 8.47 21.78
N LEU A 288 7.96 9.17 21.51
CA LEU A 288 7.94 10.63 21.38
C LEU A 288 7.87 11.34 22.74
N ILE A 289 7.49 10.62 23.81
CA ILE A 289 7.23 11.13 25.16
C ILE A 289 8.11 10.43 26.18
#